data_02309d3fc2fcc62a321316abbe087f98
#
_entry.id   02309d3fc2fcc62a321316abbe087f98
#
_cell.length_a   1.000
_cell.length_b   1.000
_cell.length_c   1.000
_cell.angle_alpha   90.00
_cell.angle_beta   90.00
_cell.angle_gamma   90.00
#
_symmetry.space_group_name_H-M   'P 1'
#
loop_
_entity.id
_entity.type
_entity.pdbx_description
1 polymer ?
#
loop_
_entity_poly.entity_id
_entity_poly.type
_entity_poly.pdbx_seq_one_letter_code
_entity_poly.pdbx_strand_id
1 'polypeptide(L)'
;VKLKMSTDELIEAIPEYDALVVRSATHVTREVIAAASKLRIIGRAGVGVDNVDVEAATEAGIIVCNAPTSNIVSAAEQTMCLMLACARNTAQANASMHAGEWSRGKFCGSELYEKTLAIFGLGRIGGLVAERARAFGMHLVGYDPYCSPERAEQLGVALYDSMEELLPLADFITVHLPKTDETIGMFGPEQYAAMKDGVILVNVARGGIYNVDSLADFLAAGKIGAAGIDVFEDEPCTQSPLHEFPNAILTPHLGAYTYEAQRRAGVQIADYIAAGLEGSVVPTALNMAPVPPEVMDAVGPYVPACQMMGSMLAQLGGEVPKRLSLTASGKAAPADATILVAGTLQGLLSYKNLATVVTPVNAEAVARRHGIRVDTGAHASAGAYSSSVTVVADGREIGCTLSGEDQHVRLISLLGYKVDIAPGPQALIFQYEDRPGRVGTIGSILGDAGINITTMQIVNDPEAGQAIVYMNIEGELDDSVLAKLRENLEDLKNLWYVKL
;
A
#
# COMPACT_ATOMS: atom_id res chain seq x y z
N VAL A 1 -1.33 0.48 -25.51
CA VAL A 1 -2.49 0.70 -24.64
C VAL A 1 -3.71 0.10 -25.29
N LYS A 2 -4.36 -0.87 -24.65
CA LYS A 2 -5.65 -1.43 -25.09
C LYS A 2 -6.74 -0.75 -24.25
N LEU A 3 -7.74 -0.19 -24.90
CA LEU A 3 -8.84 0.54 -24.23
C LEU A 3 -10.17 -0.21 -24.42
N LYS A 4 -11.06 -0.12 -23.42
CA LYS A 4 -12.42 -0.69 -23.47
C LYS A 4 -12.46 -2.21 -23.70
N MET A 5 -11.57 -2.95 -23.07
CA MET A 5 -11.63 -4.42 -23.06
C MET A 5 -12.80 -4.88 -22.20
N SER A 6 -13.52 -5.90 -22.65
CA SER A 6 -14.44 -6.64 -21.78
C SER A 6 -13.66 -7.46 -20.73
N THR A 7 -14.35 -7.96 -19.72
CA THR A 7 -13.73 -8.83 -18.71
C THR A 7 -13.12 -10.08 -19.33
N ASP A 8 -13.81 -10.70 -20.30
CA ASP A 8 -13.32 -11.90 -20.99
C ASP A 8 -12.07 -11.63 -21.81
N GLU A 9 -12.04 -10.51 -22.56
CA GLU A 9 -10.84 -10.08 -23.30
C GLU A 9 -9.68 -9.76 -22.37
N LEU A 10 -9.94 -9.23 -21.18
CA LEU A 10 -8.91 -8.98 -20.17
C LEU A 10 -8.37 -10.28 -19.59
N ILE A 11 -9.22 -11.25 -19.29
CA ILE A 11 -8.83 -12.58 -18.81
C ILE A 11 -7.93 -13.30 -19.84
N GLU A 12 -8.27 -13.20 -21.12
CA GLU A 12 -7.47 -13.80 -22.19
C GLU A 12 -6.10 -13.13 -22.33
N ALA A 13 -6.03 -11.81 -22.16
CA ALA A 13 -4.80 -11.06 -22.41
C ALA A 13 -3.84 -11.03 -21.20
N ILE A 14 -4.36 -11.01 -19.96
CA ILE A 14 -3.58 -10.68 -18.75
C ILE A 14 -2.42 -11.63 -18.45
N PRO A 15 -2.43 -12.92 -18.82
CA PRO A 15 -1.31 -13.83 -18.54
C PRO A 15 0.04 -13.39 -19.11
N GLU A 16 0.04 -12.52 -20.11
CA GLU A 16 1.25 -12.06 -20.80
C GLU A 16 1.87 -10.78 -20.19
N TYR A 17 1.24 -10.21 -19.16
CA TYR A 17 1.64 -8.90 -18.63
C TYR A 17 2.14 -8.97 -17.18
N ASP A 18 3.21 -8.21 -16.89
CA ASP A 18 3.80 -8.05 -15.55
C ASP A 18 3.12 -6.95 -14.74
N ALA A 19 2.46 -5.99 -15.40
CA ALA A 19 1.76 -4.89 -14.77
C ALA A 19 0.44 -4.56 -15.47
N LEU A 20 -0.55 -4.14 -14.69
CA LEU A 20 -1.85 -3.70 -15.18
C LEU A 20 -2.15 -2.30 -14.67
N VAL A 21 -2.47 -1.38 -15.58
CA VAL A 21 -2.97 -0.05 -15.22
C VAL A 21 -4.44 0.05 -15.58
N VAL A 22 -5.28 0.37 -14.60
CA VAL A 22 -6.72 0.51 -14.79
C VAL A 22 -7.23 1.88 -14.35
N ARG A 23 -8.41 2.22 -14.84
CA ARG A 23 -9.24 3.33 -14.37
C ARG A 23 -10.58 2.78 -13.85
N SER A 24 -11.54 3.64 -13.56
CA SER A 24 -12.83 3.28 -12.96
C SER A 24 -13.68 2.29 -13.78
N ALA A 25 -13.58 2.32 -15.11
CA ALA A 25 -14.42 1.51 -15.99
C ALA A 25 -14.00 0.04 -16.13
N THR A 26 -12.78 -0.32 -15.72
CA THR A 26 -12.27 -1.69 -15.80
C THR A 26 -12.33 -2.33 -14.43
N HIS A 27 -13.05 -3.43 -14.31
CA HIS A 27 -13.12 -4.22 -13.08
C HIS A 27 -12.06 -5.31 -13.09
N VAL A 28 -11.23 -5.36 -12.05
CA VAL A 28 -10.21 -6.39 -11.83
C VAL A 28 -10.75 -7.33 -10.78
N THR A 29 -11.50 -8.32 -11.25
CA THR A 29 -12.16 -9.30 -10.39
C THR A 29 -11.22 -10.43 -10.00
N ARG A 30 -11.65 -11.30 -9.09
CA ARG A 30 -10.91 -12.51 -8.67
C ARG A 30 -10.57 -13.42 -9.86
N GLU A 31 -11.45 -13.51 -10.87
CA GLU A 31 -11.23 -14.32 -12.07
C GLU A 31 -10.11 -13.72 -12.94
N VAL A 32 -10.07 -12.40 -13.10
CA VAL A 32 -8.98 -11.68 -13.81
C VAL A 32 -7.65 -11.94 -13.10
N ILE A 33 -7.63 -11.82 -11.78
CA ILE A 33 -6.44 -12.05 -10.95
C ILE A 33 -5.97 -13.50 -11.04
N ALA A 34 -6.89 -14.46 -11.00
CA ALA A 34 -6.55 -15.88 -11.11
C ALA A 34 -5.93 -16.25 -12.47
N ALA A 35 -6.29 -15.54 -13.53
CA ALA A 35 -5.69 -15.73 -14.87
C ALA A 35 -4.31 -15.05 -15.01
N ALA A 36 -3.97 -14.13 -14.13
CA ALA A 36 -2.81 -13.23 -14.24
C ALA A 36 -1.50 -13.88 -13.75
N SER A 37 -0.99 -14.88 -14.48
CA SER A 37 0.16 -15.73 -14.07
C SER A 37 1.49 -14.98 -13.91
N LYS A 38 1.69 -13.83 -14.59
CA LYS A 38 2.92 -13.03 -14.55
C LYS A 38 2.76 -11.69 -13.82
N LEU A 39 1.52 -11.34 -13.46
CA LEU A 39 1.21 -10.02 -12.93
C LEU A 39 1.84 -9.79 -11.56
N ARG A 40 2.57 -8.70 -11.41
CA ARG A 40 3.28 -8.32 -10.18
C ARG A 40 2.64 -7.11 -9.50
N ILE A 41 2.02 -6.22 -10.30
CA ILE A 41 1.48 -4.97 -9.79
C ILE A 41 0.27 -4.50 -10.59
N ILE A 42 -0.75 -4.01 -9.87
CA ILE A 42 -1.94 -3.35 -10.41
C ILE A 42 -1.92 -1.90 -9.95
N GLY A 43 -1.89 -0.96 -10.90
CA GLY A 43 -1.98 0.47 -10.65
C GLY A 43 -3.35 1.02 -11.03
N ARG A 44 -4.09 1.55 -10.07
CA ARG A 44 -5.35 2.24 -10.32
C ARG A 44 -5.09 3.75 -10.48
N ALA A 45 -5.24 4.28 -11.72
CA ALA A 45 -5.05 5.71 -12.00
C ALA A 45 -6.23 6.54 -11.45
N GLY A 46 -6.21 6.77 -10.14
CA GLY A 46 -7.18 7.52 -9.35
C GLY A 46 -7.13 7.13 -7.88
N VAL A 47 -8.07 7.60 -7.06
CA VAL A 47 -8.04 7.44 -5.60
C VAL A 47 -8.75 6.17 -5.13
N GLY A 48 -10.03 5.99 -5.47
CA GLY A 48 -10.78 4.81 -5.05
C GLY A 48 -10.32 3.55 -5.80
N VAL A 49 -10.45 2.39 -5.18
CA VAL A 49 -10.07 1.08 -5.75
C VAL A 49 -11.23 0.08 -5.71
N ASP A 50 -12.44 0.59 -5.63
CA ASP A 50 -13.67 -0.21 -5.50
C ASP A 50 -13.86 -1.19 -6.67
N ASN A 51 -13.20 -0.95 -7.79
CA ASN A 51 -13.18 -1.79 -8.99
C ASN A 51 -12.04 -2.82 -9.04
N VAL A 52 -11.27 -3.00 -7.94
CA VAL A 52 -10.18 -3.98 -7.85
C VAL A 52 -10.40 -4.87 -6.64
N ASP A 53 -10.41 -6.19 -6.83
CA ASP A 53 -10.43 -7.16 -5.72
C ASP A 53 -9.04 -7.19 -5.07
N VAL A 54 -8.86 -6.30 -4.06
CA VAL A 54 -7.59 -6.13 -3.34
C VAL A 54 -7.25 -7.39 -2.53
N GLU A 55 -8.25 -8.11 -2.02
CA GLU A 55 -8.04 -9.34 -1.25
C GLU A 55 -7.49 -10.45 -2.14
N ALA A 56 -8.10 -10.68 -3.29
CA ALA A 56 -7.60 -11.65 -4.26
C ALA A 56 -6.20 -11.31 -4.78
N ALA A 57 -5.92 -10.02 -5.03
CA ALA A 57 -4.59 -9.56 -5.42
C ALA A 57 -3.55 -9.83 -4.32
N THR A 58 -3.93 -9.64 -3.05
CA THR A 58 -3.07 -9.93 -1.88
C THR A 58 -2.77 -11.42 -1.79
N GLU A 59 -3.79 -12.27 -1.93
CA GLU A 59 -3.61 -13.73 -1.94
C GLU A 59 -2.68 -14.20 -3.07
N ALA A 60 -2.78 -13.57 -4.24
CA ALA A 60 -1.93 -13.84 -5.39
C ALA A 60 -0.52 -13.21 -5.29
N GLY A 61 -0.27 -12.38 -4.27
CA GLY A 61 1.00 -11.69 -4.08
C GLY A 61 1.22 -10.51 -5.03
N ILE A 62 0.14 -9.94 -5.57
CA ILE A 62 0.16 -8.82 -6.51
C ILE A 62 0.01 -7.51 -5.74
N ILE A 63 0.92 -6.56 -5.95
CA ILE A 63 0.84 -5.22 -5.37
C ILE A 63 -0.35 -4.48 -5.97
N VAL A 64 -1.16 -3.83 -5.14
CA VAL A 64 -2.21 -2.90 -5.60
C VAL A 64 -1.87 -1.50 -5.13
N CYS A 65 -1.74 -0.56 -6.05
CA CYS A 65 -1.47 0.83 -5.72
C CYS A 65 -2.45 1.79 -6.41
N ASN A 66 -2.60 2.97 -5.84
CA ASN A 66 -3.45 4.02 -6.35
C ASN A 66 -2.73 5.38 -6.42
N ALA A 67 -3.43 6.42 -6.88
CA ALA A 67 -2.92 7.80 -6.95
C ALA A 67 -3.71 8.72 -6.00
N PRO A 68 -3.49 8.67 -4.68
CA PRO A 68 -4.38 9.26 -3.66
C PRO A 68 -4.36 10.80 -3.62
N THR A 69 -3.43 11.45 -4.32
CA THR A 69 -3.31 12.91 -4.36
C THR A 69 -3.68 13.53 -5.69
N SER A 70 -3.96 12.71 -6.71
CA SER A 70 -4.10 13.15 -8.10
C SER A 70 -5.30 14.06 -8.35
N ASN A 71 -6.43 13.83 -7.67
CA ASN A 71 -7.72 14.48 -7.93
C ASN A 71 -8.24 15.37 -6.79
N ILE A 72 -7.45 15.61 -5.73
CA ILE A 72 -7.89 16.34 -4.54
C ILE A 72 -8.46 17.72 -4.90
N VAL A 73 -7.74 18.47 -5.74
CA VAL A 73 -8.14 19.81 -6.18
C VAL A 73 -9.42 19.72 -7.01
N SER A 74 -9.48 18.82 -7.98
CA SER A 74 -10.62 18.67 -8.87
C SER A 74 -11.90 18.29 -8.13
N ALA A 75 -11.83 17.40 -7.16
CA ALA A 75 -12.98 17.01 -6.34
C ALA A 75 -13.48 18.18 -5.46
N ALA A 76 -12.57 18.95 -4.88
CA ALA A 76 -12.93 20.15 -4.14
C ALA A 76 -13.61 21.20 -5.01
N GLU A 77 -13.13 21.40 -6.25
CA GLU A 77 -13.73 22.34 -7.21
C GLU A 77 -15.09 21.85 -7.71
N GLN A 78 -15.26 20.55 -7.95
CA GLN A 78 -16.57 19.98 -8.31
C GLN A 78 -17.58 20.14 -7.17
N THR A 79 -17.15 19.99 -5.91
CA THR A 79 -17.98 20.24 -4.72
C THR A 79 -18.49 21.69 -4.71
N MET A 80 -17.59 22.65 -4.90
CA MET A 80 -17.97 24.07 -4.96
C MET A 80 -18.85 24.39 -6.17
N CYS A 81 -18.59 23.76 -7.31
CA CYS A 81 -19.40 23.88 -8.52
C CYS A 81 -20.85 23.43 -8.27
N LEU A 82 -21.05 22.23 -7.72
CA LEU A 82 -22.39 21.73 -7.40
C LEU A 82 -23.08 22.56 -6.31
N MET A 83 -22.34 22.99 -5.29
CA MET A 83 -22.86 23.86 -4.23
C MET A 83 -23.40 25.18 -4.81
N LEU A 84 -22.63 25.85 -5.66
CA LEU A 84 -23.04 27.08 -6.35
C LEU A 84 -24.18 26.83 -7.31
N ALA A 85 -24.15 25.73 -8.06
CA ALA A 85 -25.20 25.39 -9.02
C ALA A 85 -26.56 25.15 -8.32
N CYS A 86 -26.55 24.46 -7.17
CA CYS A 86 -27.73 24.27 -6.32
C CYS A 86 -28.21 25.60 -5.71
N ALA A 87 -27.31 26.38 -5.12
CA ALA A 87 -27.65 27.66 -4.49
C ALA A 87 -28.26 28.66 -5.46
N ARG A 88 -27.87 28.61 -6.74
CA ARG A 88 -28.28 29.60 -7.76
C ARG A 88 -29.23 29.04 -8.81
N ASN A 89 -29.78 27.83 -8.65
CA ASN A 89 -30.64 27.16 -9.62
C ASN A 89 -30.08 27.15 -11.06
N THR A 90 -28.74 27.00 -11.20
CA THR A 90 -28.04 27.27 -12.47
C THR A 90 -28.44 26.27 -13.56
N ALA A 91 -28.59 24.99 -13.23
CA ALA A 91 -28.94 23.94 -14.19
C ALA A 91 -30.38 24.15 -14.74
N GLN A 92 -31.32 24.45 -13.86
CA GLN A 92 -32.74 24.70 -14.22
C GLN A 92 -32.90 25.97 -15.04
N ALA A 93 -32.20 27.06 -14.65
CA ALA A 93 -32.22 28.31 -15.37
C ALA A 93 -31.63 28.16 -16.78
N ASN A 94 -30.51 27.40 -16.91
CA ASN A 94 -29.93 27.09 -18.21
C ASN A 94 -30.86 26.26 -19.09
N ALA A 95 -31.52 25.23 -18.54
CA ALA A 95 -32.50 24.42 -19.27
C ALA A 95 -33.67 25.25 -19.78
N SER A 96 -34.22 26.15 -18.93
CA SER A 96 -35.31 27.08 -19.30
C SER A 96 -34.90 28.01 -20.45
N MET A 97 -33.67 28.56 -20.41
CA MET A 97 -33.16 29.40 -21.50
C MET A 97 -33.01 28.64 -22.82
N HIS A 98 -32.54 27.39 -22.77
CA HIS A 98 -32.46 26.53 -23.96
C HIS A 98 -33.85 26.14 -24.51
N ALA A 99 -34.86 26.09 -23.65
CA ALA A 99 -36.25 25.91 -24.06
C ALA A 99 -36.90 27.20 -24.62
N GLY A 100 -36.17 28.30 -24.71
CA GLY A 100 -36.69 29.59 -25.21
C GLY A 100 -37.51 30.38 -24.19
N GLU A 101 -37.47 30.03 -22.92
CA GLU A 101 -38.21 30.70 -21.86
C GLU A 101 -37.36 31.79 -21.17
N TRP A 102 -38.01 32.91 -20.81
CA TRP A 102 -37.42 33.97 -20.00
C TRP A 102 -38.16 34.07 -18.66
N SER A 103 -37.92 33.12 -17.75
CA SER A 103 -38.71 32.92 -16.53
C SER A 103 -37.93 33.30 -15.25
N ARG A 104 -37.33 34.52 -15.23
CA ARG A 104 -36.41 34.99 -14.16
C ARG A 104 -36.96 34.77 -12.74
N GLY A 105 -38.24 34.99 -12.50
CA GLY A 105 -38.87 34.89 -11.18
C GLY A 105 -38.90 33.47 -10.60
N LYS A 106 -38.71 32.42 -11.42
CA LYS A 106 -38.68 31.02 -10.98
C LYS A 106 -37.37 30.62 -10.35
N PHE A 107 -36.29 31.41 -10.55
CA PHE A 107 -34.91 30.99 -10.23
C PHE A 107 -34.24 31.91 -9.18
N CYS A 108 -35.05 32.40 -8.19
CA CYS A 108 -34.48 33.10 -7.05
C CYS A 108 -33.64 32.16 -6.23
N GLY A 109 -32.32 32.42 -6.12
CA GLY A 109 -31.37 31.59 -5.41
C GLY A 109 -30.92 32.22 -4.08
N SER A 110 -30.00 31.54 -3.44
CA SER A 110 -29.34 31.98 -2.20
C SER A 110 -27.87 32.36 -2.47
N GLU A 111 -27.33 33.25 -1.64
CA GLU A 111 -25.89 33.51 -1.54
C GLU A 111 -25.24 32.51 -0.58
N LEU A 112 -23.94 32.27 -0.75
CA LEU A 112 -23.15 31.50 0.21
C LEU A 112 -22.66 32.38 1.36
N TYR A 113 -22.54 33.69 1.12
CA TYR A 113 -22.07 34.67 2.10
C TYR A 113 -22.90 34.63 3.40
N GLU A 114 -22.23 34.59 4.56
CA GLU A 114 -22.84 34.50 5.89
C GLU A 114 -23.71 33.24 6.14
N LYS A 115 -23.62 32.22 5.26
CA LYS A 115 -24.28 30.92 5.47
C LYS A 115 -23.35 29.95 6.18
N THR A 116 -23.95 29.01 6.89
CA THR A 116 -23.20 27.95 7.59
C THR A 116 -23.04 26.73 6.68
N LEU A 117 -21.78 26.33 6.44
CA LEU A 117 -21.44 25.09 5.78
C LEU A 117 -20.98 24.06 6.80
N ALA A 118 -21.68 22.93 6.86
CA ALA A 118 -21.23 21.76 7.59
C ALA A 118 -20.41 20.84 6.67
N ILE A 119 -19.20 20.51 7.12
CA ILE A 119 -18.25 19.67 6.40
C ILE A 119 -18.05 18.37 7.19
N PHE A 120 -18.46 17.25 6.60
CA PHE A 120 -18.24 15.91 7.16
C PHE A 120 -17.00 15.30 6.52
N GLY A 121 -15.92 15.16 7.32
CA GLY A 121 -14.60 14.76 6.86
C GLY A 121 -13.70 15.95 6.49
N LEU A 122 -12.73 16.24 7.36
CA LEU A 122 -11.77 17.35 7.24
C LEU A 122 -10.40 16.90 6.72
N GLY A 123 -10.40 15.82 5.94
CA GLY A 123 -9.22 15.32 5.26
C GLY A 123 -8.72 16.27 4.16
N ARG A 124 -8.01 15.72 3.17
CA ARG A 124 -7.39 16.52 2.10
C ARG A 124 -8.41 17.30 1.27
N ILE A 125 -9.52 16.66 0.86
CA ILE A 125 -10.55 17.31 0.03
C ILE A 125 -11.38 18.27 0.87
N GLY A 126 -11.90 17.81 2.03
CA GLY A 126 -12.69 18.67 2.93
C GLY A 126 -11.94 19.92 3.39
N GLY A 127 -10.63 19.82 3.64
CA GLY A 127 -9.78 20.98 3.93
C GLY A 127 -9.70 21.99 2.80
N LEU A 128 -9.59 21.52 1.54
CA LEU A 128 -9.60 22.43 0.37
C LEU A 128 -11.00 23.05 0.11
N VAL A 129 -12.08 22.33 0.44
CA VAL A 129 -13.44 22.89 0.38
C VAL A 129 -13.61 23.95 1.47
N ALA A 130 -13.14 23.70 2.69
CA ALA A 130 -13.16 24.67 3.79
C ALA A 130 -12.43 25.97 3.42
N GLU A 131 -11.23 25.87 2.83
CA GLU A 131 -10.47 27.03 2.35
C GLU A 131 -11.24 27.86 1.34
N ARG A 132 -11.87 27.21 0.35
CA ARG A 132 -12.65 27.88 -0.70
C ARG A 132 -13.94 28.48 -0.14
N ALA A 133 -14.68 27.76 0.69
CA ALA A 133 -15.90 28.22 1.31
C ALA A 133 -15.67 29.43 2.23
N ARG A 134 -14.54 29.46 2.95
CA ARG A 134 -14.12 30.61 3.73
C ARG A 134 -13.93 31.86 2.85
N ALA A 135 -13.36 31.68 1.64
CA ALA A 135 -13.20 32.79 0.70
C ALA A 135 -14.55 33.33 0.19
N PHE A 136 -15.63 32.52 0.21
CA PHE A 136 -17.01 32.96 -0.03
C PHE A 136 -17.68 33.62 1.20
N GLY A 137 -16.96 33.74 2.33
CA GLY A 137 -17.50 34.35 3.55
C GLY A 137 -18.49 33.45 4.30
N MET A 138 -18.39 32.13 4.16
CA MET A 138 -19.21 31.16 4.90
C MET A 138 -18.70 30.95 6.32
N HIS A 139 -19.62 30.63 7.24
CA HIS A 139 -19.30 30.10 8.56
C HIS A 139 -19.08 28.59 8.46
N LEU A 140 -17.93 28.10 8.92
CA LEU A 140 -17.56 26.70 8.76
C LEU A 140 -17.71 25.94 10.07
N VAL A 141 -18.47 24.84 10.02
CA VAL A 141 -18.60 23.86 11.10
C VAL A 141 -18.26 22.48 10.54
N GLY A 142 -17.75 21.59 11.35
CA GLY A 142 -17.31 20.30 10.84
C GLY A 142 -17.41 19.16 11.84
N TYR A 143 -17.52 17.95 11.29
CA TYR A 143 -17.47 16.69 12.03
C TYR A 143 -16.45 15.75 11.37
N ASP A 144 -15.45 15.35 12.13
CA ASP A 144 -14.46 14.36 11.74
C ASP A 144 -13.80 13.78 13.01
N PRO A 145 -14.10 12.54 13.40
CA PRO A 145 -13.57 11.93 14.62
C PRO A 145 -12.06 11.73 14.62
N TYR A 146 -11.40 11.87 13.44
CA TYR A 146 -9.96 11.72 13.27
C TYR A 146 -9.22 13.05 13.10
N CYS A 147 -9.93 14.18 13.06
CA CYS A 147 -9.34 15.51 12.90
C CYS A 147 -8.91 16.06 14.26
N SER A 148 -7.64 16.49 14.37
CA SER A 148 -7.22 17.16 15.61
C SER A 148 -7.82 18.58 15.70
N PRO A 149 -8.05 19.10 16.94
CA PRO A 149 -8.53 20.47 17.14
C PRO A 149 -7.64 21.52 16.47
N GLU A 150 -6.31 21.34 16.51
CA GLU A 150 -5.34 22.24 15.88
C GLU A 150 -5.50 22.27 14.36
N ARG A 151 -5.80 21.11 13.75
CA ARG A 151 -6.05 21.03 12.32
C ARG A 151 -7.35 21.74 11.92
N ALA A 152 -8.42 21.58 12.71
CA ALA A 152 -9.69 22.27 12.49
C ALA A 152 -9.53 23.79 12.63
N GLU A 153 -8.78 24.25 13.62
CA GLU A 153 -8.47 25.67 13.82
C GLU A 153 -7.69 26.27 12.62
N GLN A 154 -6.67 25.55 12.11
CA GLN A 154 -5.93 25.96 10.91
C GLN A 154 -6.83 26.11 9.69
N LEU A 155 -7.85 25.27 9.56
CA LEU A 155 -8.84 25.32 8.48
C LEU A 155 -9.90 26.42 8.72
N GLY A 156 -9.99 26.97 9.92
CA GLY A 156 -11.02 27.91 10.33
C GLY A 156 -12.40 27.25 10.49
N VAL A 157 -12.43 25.98 10.89
CA VAL A 157 -13.64 25.17 11.07
C VAL A 157 -13.90 24.96 12.55
N ALA A 158 -15.10 25.29 13.02
CA ALA A 158 -15.54 24.92 14.37
C ALA A 158 -15.89 23.42 14.39
N LEU A 159 -15.09 22.63 15.12
CA LEU A 159 -15.26 21.18 15.20
C LEU A 159 -16.34 20.82 16.23
N TYR A 160 -17.18 19.87 15.88
CA TYR A 160 -18.23 19.31 16.72
C TYR A 160 -18.00 17.81 16.97
N ASP A 161 -18.39 17.34 18.13
CA ASP A 161 -18.19 15.94 18.53
C ASP A 161 -19.31 15.02 18.06
N SER A 162 -20.45 15.57 17.66
CA SER A 162 -21.59 14.82 17.13
C SER A 162 -22.22 15.49 15.90
N MET A 163 -22.76 14.66 15.02
CA MET A 163 -23.49 15.17 13.85
C MET A 163 -24.84 15.78 14.23
N GLU A 164 -25.47 15.29 15.28
CA GLU A 164 -26.77 15.75 15.78
C GLU A 164 -26.73 17.24 16.21
N GLU A 165 -25.62 17.69 16.79
CA GLU A 165 -25.42 19.10 17.14
C GLU A 165 -25.20 19.97 15.91
N LEU A 166 -24.64 19.41 14.84
CA LEU A 166 -24.19 20.12 13.66
C LEU A 166 -25.31 20.28 12.61
N LEU A 167 -26.17 19.26 12.45
CA LEU A 167 -27.22 19.25 11.43
C LEU A 167 -28.19 20.43 11.52
N PRO A 168 -28.68 20.87 12.71
CA PRO A 168 -29.58 22.01 12.84
C PRO A 168 -28.95 23.38 12.54
N LEU A 169 -27.61 23.46 12.50
CA LEU A 169 -26.89 24.70 12.26
C LEU A 169 -26.65 24.98 10.78
N ALA A 170 -26.66 23.96 9.97
CA ALA A 170 -26.18 24.01 8.59
C ALA A 170 -27.22 24.53 7.59
N ASP A 171 -26.84 25.47 6.75
CA ASP A 171 -27.55 25.88 5.55
C ASP A 171 -27.09 25.05 4.34
N PHE A 172 -25.86 24.57 4.39
CA PHE A 172 -25.22 23.68 3.40
C PHE A 172 -24.52 22.54 4.10
N ILE A 173 -24.58 21.34 3.54
CA ILE A 173 -23.90 20.16 4.04
C ILE A 173 -23.12 19.51 2.90
N THR A 174 -21.85 19.20 3.13
CA THR A 174 -21.02 18.45 2.20
C THR A 174 -20.28 17.31 2.90
N VAL A 175 -20.13 16.19 2.21
CA VAL A 175 -19.48 15.00 2.72
C VAL A 175 -18.20 14.68 1.96
N HIS A 176 -17.13 14.34 2.68
CA HIS A 176 -15.81 13.97 2.15
C HIS A 176 -15.26 12.76 2.88
N LEU A 177 -16.13 11.76 3.06
CA LEU A 177 -15.90 10.52 3.80
C LEU A 177 -15.61 9.35 2.86
N PRO A 178 -14.84 8.34 3.28
CA PRO A 178 -14.75 7.07 2.58
C PRO A 178 -16.06 6.29 2.69
N LYS A 179 -16.28 5.31 1.80
CA LYS A 179 -17.39 4.35 1.91
C LYS A 179 -16.94 3.21 2.83
N THR A 180 -17.53 3.14 4.02
CA THR A 180 -17.31 2.11 5.04
C THR A 180 -18.64 1.67 5.62
N ASP A 181 -18.66 0.58 6.36
CA ASP A 181 -19.88 0.11 7.05
C ASP A 181 -20.48 1.19 7.98
N GLU A 182 -19.65 2.09 8.52
CA GLU A 182 -20.08 3.18 9.41
C GLU A 182 -20.64 4.38 8.64
N THR A 183 -20.22 4.59 7.39
CA THR A 183 -20.61 5.78 6.59
C THR A 183 -21.69 5.48 5.57
N ILE A 184 -21.95 4.21 5.24
CA ILE A 184 -23.07 3.78 4.39
C ILE A 184 -24.39 4.09 5.12
N GLY A 185 -25.27 4.86 4.46
CA GLY A 185 -26.56 5.26 5.03
C GLY A 185 -26.46 6.22 6.22
N MET A 186 -25.29 6.83 6.46
CA MET A 186 -25.05 7.76 7.55
C MET A 186 -26.07 8.91 7.57
N PHE A 187 -26.55 9.31 6.40
CA PHE A 187 -27.64 10.29 6.28
C PHE A 187 -28.91 9.58 5.80
N GLY A 188 -29.78 9.33 6.74
CA GLY A 188 -31.10 8.73 6.55
C GLY A 188 -32.24 9.67 6.96
N PRO A 189 -33.47 9.14 7.10
CA PRO A 189 -34.67 9.94 7.42
C PRO A 189 -34.53 10.76 8.70
N GLU A 190 -33.91 10.22 9.74
CA GLU A 190 -33.72 10.91 11.03
C GLU A 190 -32.81 12.14 10.89
N GLN A 191 -31.69 11.96 10.15
CA GLN A 191 -30.73 13.03 9.92
C GLN A 191 -31.35 14.13 9.02
N TYR A 192 -32.05 13.76 7.96
CA TYR A 192 -32.74 14.73 7.10
C TYR A 192 -33.81 15.50 7.86
N ALA A 193 -34.56 14.86 8.74
CA ALA A 193 -35.55 15.54 9.59
C ALA A 193 -34.93 16.55 10.55
N ALA A 194 -33.72 16.28 11.07
CA ALA A 194 -33.01 17.15 12.00
C ALA A 194 -32.36 18.39 11.33
N MET A 195 -32.20 18.41 10.00
CA MET A 195 -31.63 19.52 9.25
C MET A 195 -32.54 20.75 9.23
N LYS A 196 -32.01 21.90 8.82
CA LYS A 196 -32.81 23.09 8.52
C LYS A 196 -33.72 22.86 7.32
N ASP A 197 -34.88 23.53 7.31
CA ASP A 197 -35.75 23.61 6.13
C ASP A 197 -35.02 24.35 5.00
N GLY A 198 -35.04 23.77 3.79
CA GLY A 198 -34.37 24.32 2.65
C GLY A 198 -32.85 24.12 2.58
N VAL A 199 -32.29 23.25 3.43
CA VAL A 199 -30.87 22.91 3.40
C VAL A 199 -30.42 22.40 2.02
N ILE A 200 -29.19 22.70 1.64
CA ILE A 200 -28.57 22.22 0.39
C ILE A 200 -27.53 21.16 0.72
N LEU A 201 -27.66 19.99 0.09
CA LEU A 201 -26.74 18.85 0.27
C LEU A 201 -25.81 18.68 -0.92
N VAL A 202 -24.53 18.35 -0.68
CA VAL A 202 -23.57 18.06 -1.74
C VAL A 202 -22.80 16.78 -1.43
N ASN A 203 -22.71 15.87 -2.41
CA ASN A 203 -21.91 14.66 -2.33
C ASN A 203 -21.07 14.47 -3.60
N VAL A 204 -19.77 14.65 -3.47
CA VAL A 204 -18.72 14.36 -4.46
C VAL A 204 -17.73 13.34 -3.90
N ALA A 205 -18.13 12.58 -2.86
CA ALA A 205 -17.26 11.61 -2.17
C ALA A 205 -17.54 10.18 -2.64
N ARG A 206 -18.61 9.56 -2.10
CA ARG A 206 -19.02 8.19 -2.43
C ARG A 206 -20.55 8.07 -2.41
N GLY A 207 -21.09 7.26 -3.34
CA GLY A 207 -22.49 6.85 -3.31
C GLY A 207 -22.80 5.98 -2.09
N GLY A 208 -24.06 6.05 -1.63
CA GLY A 208 -24.54 5.30 -0.47
C GLY A 208 -24.33 6.00 0.88
N ILE A 209 -23.59 7.13 0.97
CA ILE A 209 -23.47 7.92 2.21
C ILE A 209 -24.81 8.62 2.50
N TYR A 210 -25.42 9.21 1.49
CA TYR A 210 -26.80 9.68 1.53
C TYR A 210 -27.73 8.54 1.11
N ASN A 211 -28.72 8.21 1.94
CA ASN A 211 -29.80 7.30 1.55
C ASN A 211 -30.66 8.00 0.50
N VAL A 212 -30.60 7.52 -0.75
CA VAL A 212 -31.16 8.18 -1.93
C VAL A 212 -32.69 8.17 -1.92
N ASP A 213 -33.33 7.08 -1.45
CA ASP A 213 -34.78 6.95 -1.42
C ASP A 213 -35.38 7.97 -0.45
N SER A 214 -34.87 8.03 0.77
CA SER A 214 -35.33 9.05 1.74
C SER A 214 -34.94 10.46 1.32
N LEU A 215 -33.79 10.67 0.65
CA LEU A 215 -33.44 11.98 0.10
C LEU A 215 -34.50 12.47 -0.90
N ALA A 216 -35.00 11.58 -1.77
CA ALA A 216 -36.06 11.88 -2.71
C ALA A 216 -37.35 12.31 -2.01
N ASP A 217 -37.78 11.59 -0.94
CA ASP A 217 -38.94 11.93 -0.14
C ASP A 217 -38.81 13.32 0.51
N PHE A 218 -37.63 13.64 1.06
CA PHE A 218 -37.38 14.94 1.70
C PHE A 218 -37.20 16.09 0.71
N LEU A 219 -36.77 15.83 -0.52
CA LEU A 219 -36.79 16.78 -1.64
C LEU A 219 -38.27 17.06 -2.08
N ALA A 220 -39.08 16.01 -2.20
CA ALA A 220 -40.51 16.13 -2.53
C ALA A 220 -41.26 16.93 -1.46
N ALA A 221 -40.96 16.75 -0.19
CA ALA A 221 -41.53 17.49 0.93
C ALA A 221 -41.04 18.94 1.04
N GLY A 222 -40.04 19.35 0.26
CA GLY A 222 -39.42 20.67 0.36
C GLY A 222 -38.57 20.92 1.59
N LYS A 223 -38.30 19.89 2.41
CA LYS A 223 -37.43 19.96 3.57
C LYS A 223 -35.99 20.16 3.14
N ILE A 224 -35.54 19.43 2.11
CA ILE A 224 -34.27 19.62 1.43
C ILE A 224 -34.52 20.53 0.22
N GLY A 225 -33.84 21.67 0.18
CA GLY A 225 -34.03 22.69 -0.86
C GLY A 225 -33.44 22.29 -2.20
N ALA A 226 -32.27 21.69 -2.19
CA ALA A 226 -31.57 21.15 -3.36
C ALA A 226 -30.50 20.11 -2.96
N ALA A 227 -30.13 19.25 -3.93
CA ALA A 227 -29.05 18.29 -3.75
C ALA A 227 -28.11 18.29 -4.97
N GLY A 228 -26.81 18.38 -4.75
CA GLY A 228 -25.76 18.24 -5.76
C GLY A 228 -25.07 16.88 -5.59
N ILE A 229 -25.33 15.95 -6.50
CA ILE A 229 -24.90 14.56 -6.37
C ILE A 229 -24.02 14.18 -7.58
N ASP A 230 -22.77 13.87 -7.32
CA ASP A 230 -21.80 13.43 -8.34
C ASP A 230 -21.58 11.91 -8.34
N VAL A 231 -21.99 11.23 -7.26
CA VAL A 231 -21.68 9.82 -7.01
C VAL A 231 -22.92 9.04 -6.59
N PHE A 232 -23.01 7.79 -7.02
CA PHE A 232 -24.18 6.95 -6.83
C PHE A 232 -23.80 5.60 -6.22
N GLU A 233 -24.76 4.91 -5.62
CA GLU A 233 -24.55 3.62 -5.00
C GLU A 233 -24.14 2.56 -6.04
N ASP A 234 -24.86 2.55 -7.16
CA ASP A 234 -24.56 1.77 -8.35
C ASP A 234 -24.14 2.70 -9.50
N GLU A 235 -22.98 2.46 -10.08
CA GLU A 235 -22.44 3.21 -11.21
C GLU A 235 -22.09 2.28 -12.38
N PRO A 236 -22.54 2.55 -13.62
CA PRO A 236 -23.23 3.76 -14.10
C PRO A 236 -24.71 3.81 -13.68
N CYS A 237 -25.13 4.93 -13.08
CA CYS A 237 -26.49 5.15 -12.60
C CYS A 237 -27.39 5.64 -13.74
N THR A 238 -28.21 4.74 -14.28
CA THR A 238 -29.18 5.06 -15.35
C THR A 238 -30.62 5.21 -14.85
N GLN A 239 -30.89 4.79 -13.62
CA GLN A 239 -32.17 4.90 -12.94
C GLN A 239 -31.96 5.32 -11.49
N SER A 240 -32.62 6.40 -11.08
CA SER A 240 -32.59 6.89 -9.70
C SER A 240 -33.85 7.69 -9.43
N PRO A 241 -34.46 7.61 -8.24
CA PRO A 241 -35.56 8.47 -7.87
C PRO A 241 -35.21 9.97 -7.97
N LEU A 242 -33.94 10.33 -7.85
CA LEU A 242 -33.48 11.71 -7.96
C LEU A 242 -33.62 12.31 -9.38
N HIS A 243 -33.75 11.47 -10.41
CA HIS A 243 -33.97 11.96 -11.80
C HIS A 243 -35.30 12.74 -11.99
N GLU A 244 -36.25 12.53 -11.10
CA GLU A 244 -37.56 13.22 -11.16
C GLU A 244 -37.51 14.64 -10.55
N PHE A 245 -36.42 14.99 -9.84
CA PHE A 245 -36.30 16.25 -9.11
C PHE A 245 -35.42 17.26 -9.83
N PRO A 246 -35.97 18.35 -10.41
CA PRO A 246 -35.16 19.38 -11.06
C PRO A 246 -34.17 20.09 -10.12
N ASN A 247 -34.45 20.13 -8.81
CA ASN A 247 -33.54 20.67 -7.78
C ASN A 247 -32.49 19.68 -7.31
N ALA A 248 -32.47 18.46 -7.83
CA ALA A 248 -31.33 17.55 -7.74
C ALA A 248 -30.41 17.74 -8.95
N ILE A 249 -29.23 18.32 -8.74
CA ILE A 249 -28.22 18.50 -9.80
C ILE A 249 -27.31 17.29 -9.79
N LEU A 250 -27.42 16.49 -10.85
CA LEU A 250 -26.74 15.20 -10.94
C LEU A 250 -25.62 15.25 -11.98
N THR A 251 -24.46 14.72 -11.63
CA THR A 251 -23.31 14.61 -12.53
C THR A 251 -22.73 13.19 -12.52
N PRO A 252 -22.24 12.66 -13.65
CA PRO A 252 -21.83 11.26 -13.78
C PRO A 252 -20.39 11.02 -13.28
N HIS A 253 -20.15 11.21 -11.98
CA HIS A 253 -18.90 11.00 -11.28
C HIS A 253 -17.72 11.79 -11.91
N LEU A 254 -17.87 13.11 -11.97
CA LEU A 254 -16.91 14.03 -12.59
C LEU A 254 -15.86 14.58 -11.64
N GLY A 255 -15.94 14.31 -10.33
CA GLY A 255 -15.05 14.86 -9.31
C GLY A 255 -13.55 14.72 -9.62
N ALA A 256 -13.15 13.62 -10.30
CA ALA A 256 -11.78 13.38 -10.75
C ALA A 256 -11.58 13.59 -12.27
N TYR A 257 -12.61 14.01 -13.00
CA TYR A 257 -12.61 14.00 -14.46
C TYR A 257 -12.18 15.33 -15.07
N THR A 258 -10.95 15.76 -14.73
CA THR A 258 -10.28 16.92 -15.33
C THR A 258 -8.99 16.49 -16.02
N TYR A 259 -8.54 17.25 -17.02
CA TYR A 259 -7.30 16.97 -17.74
C TYR A 259 -6.10 16.91 -16.78
N GLU A 260 -6.04 17.80 -15.81
CA GLU A 260 -4.97 17.91 -14.82
C GLU A 260 -4.96 16.72 -13.87
N ALA A 261 -6.11 16.33 -13.33
CA ALA A 261 -6.23 15.17 -12.45
C ALA A 261 -5.85 13.88 -13.16
N GLN A 262 -6.34 13.69 -14.40
CA GLN A 262 -6.01 12.51 -15.20
C GLN A 262 -4.52 12.41 -15.53
N ARG A 263 -3.89 13.55 -15.89
CA ARG A 263 -2.45 13.62 -16.15
C ARG A 263 -1.65 13.29 -14.89
N ARG A 264 -1.99 13.91 -13.74
CA ARG A 264 -1.32 13.62 -12.47
C ARG A 264 -1.44 12.15 -12.08
N ALA A 265 -2.65 11.58 -12.17
CA ALA A 265 -2.86 10.17 -11.87
C ALA A 265 -2.05 9.25 -12.79
N GLY A 266 -2.01 9.55 -14.09
CA GLY A 266 -1.25 8.77 -15.06
C GLY A 266 0.25 8.77 -14.78
N VAL A 267 0.84 9.94 -14.48
CA VAL A 267 2.27 10.06 -14.15
C VAL A 267 2.58 9.32 -12.84
N GLN A 268 1.82 9.59 -11.77
CA GLN A 268 2.04 8.92 -10.47
C GLN A 268 1.98 7.40 -10.58
N ILE A 269 0.98 6.88 -11.28
CA ILE A 269 0.85 5.42 -11.43
C ILE A 269 1.98 4.85 -12.29
N ALA A 270 2.44 5.54 -13.33
CA ALA A 270 3.58 5.09 -14.12
C ALA A 270 4.85 4.96 -13.26
N ASP A 271 5.12 5.97 -12.41
CA ASP A 271 6.26 5.96 -11.49
C ASP A 271 6.15 4.80 -10.47
N TYR A 272 4.95 4.56 -9.91
CA TYR A 272 4.72 3.48 -8.95
C TYR A 272 4.80 2.08 -9.59
N ILE A 273 4.31 1.93 -10.82
CA ILE A 273 4.46 0.69 -11.57
C ILE A 273 5.93 0.40 -11.85
N ALA A 274 6.71 1.39 -12.30
CA ALA A 274 8.15 1.24 -12.52
C ALA A 274 8.86 0.80 -11.23
N ALA A 275 8.63 1.50 -10.12
CA ALA A 275 9.18 1.15 -8.82
C ALA A 275 8.83 -0.29 -8.39
N GLY A 276 7.57 -0.70 -8.53
CA GLY A 276 7.13 -2.05 -8.18
C GLY A 276 7.73 -3.15 -9.06
N LEU A 277 7.92 -2.89 -10.35
CA LEU A 277 8.58 -3.83 -11.27
C LEU A 277 10.09 -3.94 -11.00
N GLU A 278 10.74 -2.87 -10.55
CA GLU A 278 12.14 -2.86 -10.13
C GLU A 278 12.36 -3.48 -8.73
N GLY A 279 11.28 -3.82 -8.02
CA GLY A 279 11.34 -4.34 -6.66
C GLY A 279 11.56 -3.25 -5.61
N SER A 280 11.42 -1.99 -6.00
CA SER A 280 11.46 -0.83 -5.10
C SER A 280 10.12 -0.66 -4.38
N VAL A 281 10.14 0.17 -3.33
CA VAL A 281 8.95 0.43 -2.53
C VAL A 281 7.92 1.23 -3.31
N VAL A 282 6.67 0.83 -3.21
CA VAL A 282 5.51 1.53 -3.75
C VAL A 282 4.78 2.24 -2.60
N PRO A 283 4.95 3.57 -2.44
CA PRO A 283 4.48 4.30 -1.24
C PRO A 283 2.96 4.28 -1.04
N THR A 284 2.22 3.99 -2.10
CA THR A 284 0.75 3.96 -2.08
C THR A 284 0.19 2.55 -2.27
N ALA A 285 1.00 1.53 -2.00
CA ALA A 285 0.53 0.15 -1.97
C ALA A 285 -0.56 -0.01 -0.90
N LEU A 286 -1.71 -0.53 -1.29
CA LEU A 286 -2.89 -0.65 -0.42
C LEU A 286 -2.90 -1.95 0.36
N ASN A 287 -2.21 -2.95 -0.14
CA ASN A 287 -2.12 -4.29 0.43
C ASN A 287 -0.72 -4.61 0.98
N MET A 288 0.03 -3.57 1.31
CA MET A 288 1.26 -3.64 2.09
C MET A 288 1.13 -2.69 3.30
N ALA A 289 1.81 -3.00 4.39
CA ALA A 289 1.86 -2.10 5.53
C ALA A 289 2.40 -0.71 5.08
N PRO A 290 1.73 0.39 5.45
CA PRO A 290 2.22 1.72 5.11
C PRO A 290 3.50 1.99 5.89
N VAL A 291 4.59 2.26 5.18
CA VAL A 291 5.86 2.61 5.79
C VAL A 291 6.09 4.12 5.64
N PRO A 292 6.25 4.87 6.73
CA PRO A 292 6.56 6.28 6.65
C PRO A 292 7.86 6.53 5.86
N PRO A 293 7.97 7.61 5.08
CA PRO A 293 9.17 7.89 4.27
C PRO A 293 10.47 7.87 5.08
N GLU A 294 10.46 8.44 6.28
CA GLU A 294 11.62 8.49 7.19
C GLU A 294 12.08 7.09 7.64
N VAL A 295 11.13 6.19 7.87
CA VAL A 295 11.41 4.79 8.18
C VAL A 295 11.96 4.09 6.95
N MET A 296 11.40 4.38 5.77
CA MET A 296 11.83 3.80 4.51
C MET A 296 13.28 4.17 4.16
N ASP A 297 13.67 5.42 4.36
CA ASP A 297 15.05 5.89 4.15
C ASP A 297 16.05 5.13 5.04
N ALA A 298 15.62 4.75 6.25
CA ALA A 298 16.45 4.03 7.22
C ALA A 298 16.53 2.52 6.94
N VAL A 299 15.42 1.88 6.55
CA VAL A 299 15.32 0.41 6.47
C VAL A 299 15.23 -0.13 5.04
N GLY A 300 14.79 0.67 4.08
CA GLY A 300 14.64 0.25 2.67
C GLY A 300 15.90 -0.40 2.10
N PRO A 301 17.10 0.17 2.33
CA PRO A 301 18.35 -0.44 1.87
C PRO A 301 18.64 -1.82 2.45
N TYR A 302 18.02 -2.17 3.60
CA TYR A 302 18.18 -3.50 4.20
C TYR A 302 17.25 -4.57 3.61
N VAL A 303 16.24 -4.21 2.86
CA VAL A 303 15.26 -5.18 2.31
C VAL A 303 15.93 -6.24 1.43
N PRO A 304 16.83 -5.91 0.48
CA PRO A 304 17.56 -6.95 -0.27
C PRO A 304 18.44 -7.83 0.61
N ALA A 305 19.07 -7.27 1.65
CA ALA A 305 19.85 -8.04 2.60
C ALA A 305 18.98 -9.01 3.41
N CYS A 306 17.77 -8.59 3.80
CA CYS A 306 16.80 -9.45 4.48
C CYS A 306 16.32 -10.59 3.57
N GLN A 307 16.06 -10.34 2.28
CA GLN A 307 15.73 -11.37 1.30
C GLN A 307 16.86 -12.40 1.17
N MET A 308 18.09 -11.92 1.04
CA MET A 308 19.27 -12.77 1.00
C MET A 308 19.41 -13.62 2.27
N MET A 309 19.31 -13.02 3.47
CA MET A 309 19.39 -13.76 4.74
C MET A 309 18.27 -14.79 4.87
N GLY A 310 17.06 -14.47 4.44
CA GLY A 310 15.93 -15.42 4.38
C GLY A 310 16.24 -16.62 3.48
N SER A 311 16.76 -16.39 2.28
CA SER A 311 17.19 -17.45 1.35
C SER A 311 18.31 -18.30 1.94
N MET A 312 19.32 -17.67 2.57
CA MET A 312 20.40 -18.40 3.27
C MET A 312 19.85 -19.30 4.38
N LEU A 313 18.98 -18.77 5.25
CA LEU A 313 18.37 -19.53 6.35
C LEU A 313 17.57 -20.73 5.85
N ALA A 314 16.87 -20.59 4.72
CA ALA A 314 16.18 -21.69 4.07
C ALA A 314 17.12 -22.80 3.61
N GLN A 315 18.28 -22.43 3.07
CA GLN A 315 19.30 -23.37 2.58
C GLN A 315 20.07 -24.04 3.73
N LEU A 316 20.35 -23.29 4.81
CA LEU A 316 21.01 -23.80 6.01
C LEU A 316 20.09 -24.71 6.84
N GLY A 317 18.79 -24.50 6.79
CA GLY A 317 17.81 -25.14 7.69
C GLY A 317 17.31 -26.51 7.27
N GLY A 318 17.27 -26.81 5.96
CA GLY A 318 16.67 -28.05 5.43
C GLY A 318 15.14 -28.09 5.49
N GLU A 319 14.54 -27.79 6.63
CA GLU A 319 13.08 -27.75 6.86
C GLU A 319 12.54 -26.32 6.95
N VAL A 320 11.20 -26.19 6.90
CA VAL A 320 10.51 -24.91 7.13
C VAL A 320 10.61 -24.58 8.63
N PRO A 321 11.11 -23.40 9.01
CA PRO A 321 11.26 -23.06 10.42
C PRO A 321 9.88 -22.85 11.07
N LYS A 322 9.78 -23.17 12.35
CA LYS A 322 8.59 -22.91 13.17
C LYS A 322 8.59 -21.50 13.75
N ARG A 323 9.78 -20.94 13.94
CA ARG A 323 9.94 -19.58 14.50
C ARG A 323 10.96 -18.79 13.71
N LEU A 324 10.59 -17.56 13.39
CA LEU A 324 11.47 -16.55 12.80
C LEU A 324 11.48 -15.34 13.71
N SER A 325 12.65 -14.87 14.13
CA SER A 325 12.76 -13.59 14.81
C SER A 325 13.70 -12.66 14.05
N LEU A 326 13.29 -11.39 13.91
CA LEU A 326 14.07 -10.33 13.29
C LEU A 326 14.32 -9.23 14.31
N THR A 327 15.57 -8.85 14.47
CA THR A 327 16.00 -7.76 15.34
C THR A 327 16.72 -6.71 14.52
N ALA A 328 16.21 -5.47 14.54
CA ALA A 328 16.85 -4.32 13.92
C ALA A 328 17.49 -3.44 14.99
N SER A 329 18.70 -2.93 14.74
CA SER A 329 19.51 -2.24 15.73
C SER A 329 20.12 -0.94 15.19
N GLY A 330 20.33 0.05 16.07
CA GLY A 330 20.89 1.33 15.72
C GLY A 330 19.94 2.16 14.82
N LYS A 331 20.46 2.78 13.78
CA LYS A 331 19.66 3.59 12.84
C LYS A 331 18.63 2.78 12.05
N ALA A 332 18.80 1.46 11.93
CA ALA A 332 17.84 0.55 11.28
C ALA A 332 16.77 0.03 12.25
N ALA A 333 16.72 0.49 13.50
CA ALA A 333 15.72 0.09 14.49
C ALA A 333 14.45 0.99 14.34
N PRO A 334 13.54 0.68 13.41
CA PRO A 334 12.32 1.46 13.22
C PRO A 334 11.30 1.12 14.29
N ALA A 335 10.28 1.96 14.42
CA ALA A 335 9.09 1.64 15.21
C ALA A 335 8.32 0.42 14.62
N ASP A 336 8.46 0.19 13.32
CA ASP A 336 7.83 -0.92 12.59
C ASP A 336 8.85 -1.62 11.67
N ALA A 337 9.08 -2.92 11.90
CA ALA A 337 10.00 -3.76 11.13
C ALA A 337 9.30 -4.60 10.03
N THR A 338 8.02 -4.38 9.77
CA THR A 338 7.18 -5.22 8.88
C THR A 338 7.82 -5.43 7.51
N ILE A 339 8.40 -4.38 6.91
CA ILE A 339 9.02 -4.50 5.58
C ILE A 339 10.27 -5.38 5.57
N LEU A 340 11.07 -5.35 6.64
CA LEU A 340 12.25 -6.20 6.80
C LEU A 340 11.82 -7.66 6.99
N VAL A 341 10.75 -7.88 7.77
CA VAL A 341 10.13 -9.19 7.95
C VAL A 341 9.61 -9.73 6.62
N ALA A 342 8.86 -8.92 5.88
CA ALA A 342 8.33 -9.30 4.57
C ALA A 342 9.45 -9.70 3.59
N GLY A 343 10.54 -8.92 3.52
CA GLY A 343 11.72 -9.26 2.73
C GLY A 343 12.35 -10.59 3.15
N THR A 344 12.54 -10.81 4.46
CA THR A 344 13.08 -12.06 4.99
C THR A 344 12.21 -13.28 4.65
N LEU A 345 10.89 -13.14 4.86
CA LEU A 345 9.95 -14.22 4.54
C LEU A 345 9.89 -14.49 3.03
N GLN A 346 9.97 -13.46 2.21
CA GLN A 346 10.05 -13.63 0.76
C GLN A 346 11.24 -14.51 0.37
N GLY A 347 12.45 -14.18 0.85
CA GLY A 347 13.64 -14.98 0.56
C GLY A 347 13.52 -16.43 1.06
N LEU A 348 13.03 -16.60 2.28
CA LEU A 348 12.89 -17.92 2.93
C LEU A 348 11.84 -18.80 2.22
N LEU A 349 10.66 -18.26 1.97
CA LEU A 349 9.52 -19.03 1.46
C LEU A 349 9.64 -19.30 -0.05
N SER A 350 10.21 -18.37 -0.83
CA SER A 350 10.46 -18.57 -2.26
C SER A 350 11.44 -19.73 -2.50
N TYR A 351 12.51 -19.82 -1.71
CA TYR A 351 13.46 -20.93 -1.83
C TYR A 351 12.81 -22.29 -1.50
N LYS A 352 11.89 -22.32 -0.56
CA LYS A 352 11.18 -23.55 -0.14
C LYS A 352 10.04 -23.95 -1.08
N ASN A 353 9.69 -23.16 -2.09
CA ASN A 353 8.57 -23.39 -3.01
C ASN A 353 7.24 -23.63 -2.28
N LEU A 354 7.00 -22.91 -1.18
CA LEU A 354 5.79 -23.08 -0.34
C LEU A 354 4.54 -22.44 -0.93
N ALA A 355 4.70 -21.56 -1.91
CA ALA A 355 3.60 -20.96 -2.66
C ALA A 355 4.01 -20.77 -4.12
N THR A 356 3.06 -20.65 -5.03
CA THR A 356 3.30 -20.44 -6.45
C THR A 356 4.09 -19.15 -6.69
N VAL A 357 3.73 -18.09 -5.96
CA VAL A 357 4.44 -16.80 -5.96
C VAL A 357 4.47 -16.29 -4.53
N VAL A 358 5.66 -16.06 -3.99
CA VAL A 358 5.85 -15.41 -2.68
C VAL A 358 6.42 -14.02 -2.92
N THR A 359 5.73 -13.01 -2.41
CA THR A 359 6.10 -11.61 -2.54
C THR A 359 6.02 -10.92 -1.17
N PRO A 360 6.55 -9.69 -1.00
CA PRO A 360 6.36 -8.94 0.24
C PRO A 360 4.89 -8.74 0.63
N VAL A 361 3.96 -8.80 -0.35
CA VAL A 361 2.52 -8.62 -0.13
C VAL A 361 1.90 -9.79 0.61
N ASN A 362 2.24 -11.04 0.24
CA ASN A 362 1.59 -12.24 0.78
C ASN A 362 2.50 -13.05 1.72
N ALA A 363 3.75 -12.68 1.90
CA ALA A 363 4.73 -13.47 2.65
C ALA A 363 4.28 -13.80 4.08
N GLU A 364 3.71 -12.84 4.82
CA GLU A 364 3.19 -13.07 6.17
C GLU A 364 1.98 -14.02 6.19
N ALA A 365 1.08 -13.89 5.22
CA ALA A 365 -0.08 -14.77 5.10
C ALA A 365 0.36 -16.21 4.78
N VAL A 366 1.34 -16.37 3.88
CA VAL A 366 1.93 -17.67 3.55
C VAL A 366 2.67 -18.24 4.76
N ALA A 367 3.45 -17.44 5.48
CA ALA A 367 4.15 -17.86 6.70
C ALA A 367 3.16 -18.40 7.75
N ARG A 368 2.06 -17.68 8.02
CA ARG A 368 0.99 -18.14 8.93
C ARG A 368 0.36 -19.44 8.50
N ARG A 369 0.07 -19.61 7.20
CA ARG A 369 -0.48 -20.88 6.65
C ARG A 369 0.46 -22.06 6.89
N HIS A 370 1.77 -21.81 6.88
CA HIS A 370 2.80 -22.85 7.13
C HIS A 370 3.23 -22.93 8.59
N GLY A 371 2.52 -22.26 9.51
CA GLY A 371 2.76 -22.33 10.95
C GLY A 371 4.03 -21.66 11.44
N ILE A 372 4.60 -20.74 10.65
CA ILE A 372 5.79 -19.96 11.04
C ILE A 372 5.33 -18.80 11.95
N ARG A 373 5.81 -18.81 13.20
CA ARG A 373 5.64 -17.67 14.12
C ARG A 373 6.73 -16.64 13.85
N VAL A 374 6.32 -15.39 13.68
CA VAL A 374 7.24 -14.26 13.47
C VAL A 374 7.25 -13.37 14.71
N ASP A 375 8.45 -13.07 15.22
CA ASP A 375 8.69 -12.13 16.32
C ASP A 375 9.63 -11.01 15.84
N THR A 376 9.41 -9.77 16.29
CA THR A 376 10.26 -8.64 15.95
C THR A 376 10.83 -7.99 17.20
N GLY A 377 12.05 -7.45 17.09
CA GLY A 377 12.72 -6.71 18.15
C GLY A 377 13.47 -5.50 17.59
N ALA A 378 13.65 -4.49 18.43
CA ALA A 378 14.41 -3.30 18.11
C ALA A 378 15.37 -2.95 19.25
N HIS A 379 16.63 -2.62 18.92
CA HIS A 379 17.64 -2.16 19.88
C HIS A 379 18.22 -0.81 19.46
N ALA A 380 18.34 0.11 20.41
CA ALA A 380 18.89 1.45 20.15
C ALA A 380 20.36 1.43 19.72
N SER A 381 21.12 0.38 20.07
CA SER A 381 22.54 0.25 19.74
C SER A 381 22.80 -0.97 18.88
N ALA A 382 23.58 -0.81 17.83
CA ALA A 382 24.11 -1.88 16.97
C ALA A 382 25.56 -2.28 17.32
N GLY A 383 26.02 -1.97 18.53
CA GLY A 383 27.40 -2.27 18.98
C GLY A 383 28.45 -1.47 18.20
N ALA A 384 29.31 -2.15 17.47
CA ALA A 384 30.38 -1.53 16.68
C ALA A 384 29.90 -0.91 15.36
N TYR A 385 28.65 -1.13 14.97
CA TYR A 385 28.08 -0.67 13.71
C TYR A 385 27.10 0.48 13.93
N SER A 386 26.88 1.30 12.91
CA SER A 386 25.85 2.36 12.97
C SER A 386 24.43 1.78 12.96
N SER A 387 24.28 0.64 12.33
CA SER A 387 23.01 -0.09 12.23
C SER A 387 23.27 -1.55 11.83
N SER A 388 22.37 -2.45 12.20
CA SER A 388 22.41 -3.86 11.80
C SER A 388 21.01 -4.48 11.83
N VAL A 389 20.86 -5.55 11.07
CA VAL A 389 19.69 -6.43 11.12
C VAL A 389 20.16 -7.85 11.35
N THR A 390 19.53 -8.53 12.31
CA THR A 390 19.80 -9.92 12.65
C THR A 390 18.50 -10.74 12.52
N VAL A 391 18.59 -11.87 11.85
CA VAL A 391 17.48 -12.81 11.67
C VAL A 391 17.87 -14.16 12.26
N VAL A 392 16.95 -14.74 13.02
CA VAL A 392 17.11 -16.08 13.62
C VAL A 392 15.93 -16.96 13.21
N ALA A 393 16.23 -18.12 12.63
CA ALA A 393 15.24 -19.14 12.28
C ALA A 393 15.57 -20.44 13.01
N ASP A 394 14.72 -20.85 13.97
CA ASP A 394 14.89 -22.05 14.80
C ASP A 394 16.33 -22.17 15.36
N GLY A 395 16.86 -21.07 15.91
CA GLY A 395 18.17 -20.99 16.54
C GLY A 395 19.36 -20.76 15.57
N ARG A 396 19.12 -20.74 14.26
CA ARG A 396 20.14 -20.35 13.27
C ARG A 396 20.11 -18.85 13.03
N GLU A 397 21.23 -18.20 13.34
CA GLU A 397 21.37 -16.75 13.27
C GLU A 397 22.17 -16.32 12.04
N ILE A 398 21.70 -15.27 11.36
CA ILE A 398 22.45 -14.50 10.37
C ILE A 398 22.21 -13.02 10.65
N GLY A 399 23.30 -12.24 10.72
CA GLY A 399 23.22 -10.79 10.89
C GLY A 399 23.99 -10.06 9.81
N CYS A 400 23.50 -8.89 9.43
CA CYS A 400 24.15 -8.04 8.45
C CYS A 400 24.18 -6.56 8.87
N THR A 401 25.11 -5.83 8.26
CA THR A 401 25.16 -4.37 8.22
C THR A 401 25.34 -3.90 6.80
N LEU A 402 25.11 -2.61 6.56
CA LEU A 402 25.43 -1.94 5.30
C LEU A 402 26.68 -1.10 5.49
N SER A 403 27.61 -1.14 4.53
CA SER A 403 28.90 -0.44 4.58
C SER A 403 29.19 0.34 3.30
N GLY A 404 29.90 1.45 3.45
CA GLY A 404 30.25 2.35 2.34
C GLY A 404 29.10 3.27 1.92
N GLU A 405 29.39 4.19 1.01
CA GLU A 405 28.39 5.08 0.42
C GLU A 405 27.39 4.32 -0.46
N ASP A 406 27.83 3.25 -1.11
CA ASP A 406 27.02 2.38 -1.95
C ASP A 406 26.20 1.33 -1.14
N GLN A 407 26.23 1.40 0.19
CA GLN A 407 25.48 0.55 1.10
C GLN A 407 25.63 -0.97 0.82
N HIS A 408 26.85 -1.43 0.58
CA HIS A 408 27.14 -2.85 0.36
C HIS A 408 26.82 -3.70 1.58
N VAL A 409 26.17 -4.82 1.35
CA VAL A 409 25.83 -5.78 2.41
C VAL A 409 27.08 -6.45 2.94
N ARG A 410 27.24 -6.49 4.26
CA ARG A 410 28.24 -7.29 4.97
C ARG A 410 27.59 -8.16 6.02
N LEU A 411 27.84 -9.45 5.98
CA LEU A 411 27.46 -10.35 7.05
C LEU A 411 28.39 -10.09 8.25
N ILE A 412 27.78 -9.90 9.42
CA ILE A 412 28.49 -9.62 10.69
C ILE A 412 28.30 -10.73 11.73
N SER A 413 27.28 -11.57 11.53
CA SER A 413 27.13 -12.83 12.26
C SER A 413 26.63 -13.94 11.34
N LEU A 414 27.10 -15.18 11.59
CA LEU A 414 26.71 -16.38 10.88
C LEU A 414 26.74 -17.57 11.83
N LEU A 415 25.57 -18.17 12.10
CA LEU A 415 25.38 -19.33 12.96
C LEU A 415 26.04 -19.16 14.36
N GLY A 416 25.99 -17.95 14.94
CA GLY A 416 26.54 -17.58 16.23
C GLY A 416 28.01 -17.11 16.20
N TYR A 417 28.70 -17.21 15.05
CA TYR A 417 30.06 -16.70 14.87
C TYR A 417 30.07 -15.27 14.40
N LYS A 418 30.95 -14.45 14.97
CA LYS A 418 31.16 -13.06 14.47
C LYS A 418 32.02 -13.12 13.23
N VAL A 419 31.48 -12.59 12.12
CA VAL A 419 32.13 -12.58 10.80
C VAL A 419 32.19 -11.16 10.24
N ASP A 420 32.93 -10.98 9.15
CA ASP A 420 32.95 -9.74 8.36
C ASP A 420 33.11 -10.11 6.89
N ILE A 421 32.02 -10.45 6.25
CA ILE A 421 31.99 -11.08 4.92
C ILE A 421 31.15 -10.27 3.97
N ALA A 422 31.68 -9.98 2.77
CA ALA A 422 30.90 -9.55 1.62
C ALA A 422 30.34 -10.82 0.92
N PRO A 423 29.02 -11.07 0.96
CA PRO A 423 28.46 -12.25 0.33
C PRO A 423 28.55 -12.16 -1.20
N GLY A 424 28.91 -13.28 -1.82
CA GLY A 424 28.92 -13.45 -3.29
C GLY A 424 27.75 -14.30 -3.75
N PRO A 425 27.56 -14.47 -5.08
CA PRO A 425 26.43 -15.21 -5.64
C PRO A 425 26.38 -16.68 -5.22
N GLN A 426 27.52 -17.27 -4.92
CA GLN A 426 27.65 -18.66 -4.51
C GLN A 426 28.64 -18.77 -3.37
N ALA A 427 28.29 -19.53 -2.34
CA ALA A 427 29.16 -19.74 -1.19
C ALA A 427 29.13 -21.19 -0.70
N LEU A 428 30.29 -21.64 -0.19
CA LEU A 428 30.42 -22.83 0.61
C LEU A 428 30.59 -22.42 2.07
N ILE A 429 29.84 -23.06 2.96
CA ILE A 429 29.91 -22.85 4.39
C ILE A 429 30.25 -24.20 5.03
N PHE A 430 31.33 -24.24 5.79
CA PHE A 430 31.80 -25.44 6.51
C PHE A 430 31.72 -25.19 8.01
N GLN A 431 31.37 -26.21 8.74
CA GLN A 431 31.53 -26.25 10.20
C GLN A 431 32.22 -27.55 10.56
N TYR A 432 33.43 -27.47 11.17
CA TYR A 432 34.27 -28.63 11.48
C TYR A 432 35.04 -28.39 12.77
N GLU A 433 35.71 -29.47 13.30
CA GLU A 433 36.66 -29.34 14.40
C GLU A 433 37.93 -28.62 13.90
N ASP A 434 38.37 -27.58 14.64
CA ASP A 434 39.55 -26.79 14.24
C ASP A 434 40.82 -27.61 14.34
N ARG A 435 41.40 -27.98 13.17
CA ARG A 435 42.64 -28.75 13.07
C ARG A 435 43.49 -28.24 11.91
N PRO A 436 44.84 -28.29 12.06
CA PRO A 436 45.75 -27.97 10.96
C PRO A 436 45.48 -28.80 9.70
N GLY A 437 45.66 -28.18 8.53
CA GLY A 437 45.58 -28.83 7.22
C GLY A 437 44.19 -28.79 6.55
N ARG A 438 43.12 -28.48 7.28
CA ARG A 438 41.74 -28.50 6.74
C ARG A 438 41.55 -27.58 5.51
N VAL A 439 42.07 -26.35 5.60
CA VAL A 439 42.04 -25.38 4.49
C VAL A 439 42.76 -25.90 3.25
N GLY A 440 43.91 -26.54 3.45
CA GLY A 440 44.68 -27.15 2.34
C GLY A 440 43.89 -28.26 1.64
N THR A 441 43.25 -29.15 2.40
CA THR A 441 42.38 -30.20 1.85
C THR A 441 41.23 -29.63 1.07
N ILE A 442 40.51 -28.65 1.61
CA ILE A 442 39.39 -27.99 0.92
C ILE A 442 39.87 -27.30 -0.38
N GLY A 443 40.98 -26.53 -0.26
CA GLY A 443 41.51 -25.80 -1.42
C GLY A 443 41.98 -26.73 -2.55
N SER A 444 42.61 -27.88 -2.21
CA SER A 444 43.06 -28.88 -3.20
C SER A 444 41.85 -29.51 -3.92
N ILE A 445 40.82 -29.93 -3.19
CA ILE A 445 39.61 -30.55 -3.79
C ILE A 445 38.89 -29.57 -4.71
N LEU A 446 38.73 -28.31 -4.32
CA LEU A 446 38.09 -27.28 -5.14
C LEU A 446 38.95 -26.91 -6.36
N GLY A 447 40.29 -26.80 -6.18
CA GLY A 447 41.22 -26.51 -7.27
C GLY A 447 41.26 -27.62 -8.31
N ASP A 448 41.26 -28.90 -7.90
CA ASP A 448 41.18 -30.05 -8.80
C ASP A 448 39.89 -30.12 -9.57
N ALA A 449 38.82 -29.56 -9.01
CA ALA A 449 37.52 -29.44 -9.67
C ALA A 449 37.39 -28.16 -10.53
N GLY A 450 38.43 -27.34 -10.64
CA GLY A 450 38.40 -26.09 -11.41
C GLY A 450 37.57 -24.97 -10.76
N ILE A 451 37.29 -25.05 -9.47
CA ILE A 451 36.49 -24.08 -8.72
C ILE A 451 37.44 -23.05 -8.08
N ASN A 452 37.19 -21.76 -8.42
CA ASN A 452 37.99 -20.67 -7.85
C ASN A 452 37.37 -20.19 -6.52
N ILE A 453 38.27 -19.93 -5.53
CA ILE A 453 37.89 -19.31 -4.25
C ILE A 453 38.20 -17.82 -4.35
N THR A 454 37.16 -16.96 -4.36
CA THR A 454 37.37 -15.52 -4.47
C THR A 454 37.55 -14.82 -3.13
N THR A 455 36.92 -15.35 -2.09
CA THR A 455 37.04 -14.84 -0.72
C THR A 455 36.88 -16.01 0.25
N MET A 456 37.65 -16.00 1.32
CA MET A 456 37.52 -16.97 2.40
C MET A 456 37.73 -16.29 3.75
N GLN A 457 36.86 -16.63 4.70
CA GLN A 457 37.00 -16.25 6.10
C GLN A 457 36.85 -17.49 6.98
N ILE A 458 37.72 -17.61 7.97
CA ILE A 458 37.68 -18.63 9.00
C ILE A 458 37.51 -17.95 10.35
N VAL A 459 36.55 -18.41 11.11
CA VAL A 459 36.37 -17.97 12.51
C VAL A 459 36.35 -19.18 13.41
N ASN A 460 37.21 -19.15 14.42
CA ASN A 460 37.34 -20.22 15.38
C ASN A 460 36.58 -19.91 16.66
N ASP A 461 35.96 -20.91 17.25
CA ASP A 461 35.46 -20.93 18.62
C ASP A 461 36.41 -21.77 19.47
N PRO A 462 37.35 -21.16 20.22
CA PRO A 462 38.31 -21.88 21.01
C PRO A 462 37.70 -22.68 22.16
N GLU A 463 36.54 -22.23 22.69
CA GLU A 463 35.85 -22.92 23.80
C GLU A 463 35.15 -24.19 23.29
N ALA A 464 34.57 -24.15 22.11
CA ALA A 464 33.94 -25.30 21.48
C ALA A 464 34.91 -26.17 20.66
N GLY A 465 36.13 -25.70 20.39
CA GLY A 465 37.11 -26.39 19.54
C GLY A 465 36.64 -26.53 18.09
N GLN A 466 35.80 -25.59 17.61
CA GLN A 466 35.17 -25.63 16.30
C GLN A 466 35.57 -24.41 15.48
N ALA A 467 35.50 -24.56 14.16
CA ALA A 467 35.62 -23.45 13.22
C ALA A 467 34.47 -23.43 12.26
N ILE A 468 34.04 -22.19 11.87
CA ILE A 468 33.22 -21.96 10.72
C ILE A 468 34.07 -21.35 9.60
N VAL A 469 33.88 -21.84 8.40
CA VAL A 469 34.51 -21.30 7.20
C VAL A 469 33.43 -20.87 6.23
N TYR A 470 33.53 -19.65 5.74
CA TYR A 470 32.71 -19.13 4.66
C TYR A 470 33.62 -18.86 3.46
N MET A 471 33.27 -19.36 2.30
CA MET A 471 33.98 -19.14 1.04
C MET A 471 33.04 -18.70 -0.04
N ASN A 472 33.32 -17.57 -0.70
CA ASN A 472 32.74 -17.28 -2.00
C ASN A 472 33.48 -18.06 -3.08
N ILE A 473 32.75 -18.69 -3.96
CA ILE A 473 33.30 -19.50 -5.04
C ILE A 473 32.79 -19.06 -6.42
N GLU A 474 33.61 -19.33 -7.43
CA GLU A 474 33.24 -19.17 -8.85
C GLU A 474 33.48 -20.51 -9.56
N GLY A 475 32.51 -20.92 -10.35
CA GLY A 475 32.51 -22.20 -11.07
C GLY A 475 31.24 -23.01 -10.76
N GLU A 476 31.02 -24.07 -11.52
CA GLU A 476 29.90 -25.00 -11.29
C GLU A 476 30.32 -26.06 -10.25
N LEU A 477 29.62 -26.08 -9.14
CA LEU A 477 29.79 -27.08 -8.10
C LEU A 477 28.77 -28.20 -8.29
N ASP A 478 29.26 -29.40 -8.56
CA ASP A 478 28.42 -30.59 -8.67
C ASP A 478 28.42 -31.44 -7.36
N ASP A 479 27.47 -32.37 -7.30
CA ASP A 479 27.31 -33.25 -6.15
C ASP A 479 28.52 -34.13 -5.88
N SER A 480 29.35 -34.43 -6.90
CA SER A 480 30.55 -35.25 -6.75
C SER A 480 31.65 -34.53 -5.96
N VAL A 481 31.76 -33.19 -6.17
CA VAL A 481 32.73 -32.38 -5.41
C VAL A 481 32.24 -32.23 -3.96
N LEU A 482 30.95 -32.05 -3.72
CA LEU A 482 30.39 -32.03 -2.35
C LEU A 482 30.59 -33.36 -1.64
N ALA A 483 30.45 -34.50 -2.32
CA ALA A 483 30.73 -35.82 -1.78
C ALA A 483 32.22 -35.99 -1.40
N LYS A 484 33.14 -35.59 -2.31
CA LYS A 484 34.57 -35.60 -2.01
C LYS A 484 34.97 -34.75 -0.80
N LEU A 485 34.35 -33.55 -0.67
CA LEU A 485 34.57 -32.71 0.50
C LEU A 485 34.13 -33.40 1.79
N ARG A 486 32.95 -34.07 1.77
CA ARG A 486 32.44 -34.82 2.94
C ARG A 486 33.32 -36.02 3.30
N GLU A 487 33.80 -36.75 2.31
CA GLU A 487 34.67 -37.93 2.52
C GLU A 487 36.07 -37.58 3.08
N ASN A 488 36.64 -36.44 2.64
CA ASN A 488 38.01 -36.06 3.01
C ASN A 488 38.10 -35.14 4.24
N LEU A 489 36.97 -34.74 4.80
CA LEU A 489 36.91 -33.95 6.02
C LEU A 489 36.19 -34.76 7.12
N GLU A 490 36.95 -35.70 7.76
CA GLU A 490 36.43 -36.65 8.78
C GLU A 490 35.71 -35.96 9.96
N ASP A 491 36.12 -34.71 10.29
CA ASP A 491 35.55 -33.95 11.41
C ASP A 491 34.51 -32.92 10.95
N LEU A 492 34.01 -33.06 9.74
CA LEU A 492 33.00 -32.18 9.15
C LEU A 492 31.68 -32.41 9.87
N LYS A 493 31.17 -31.35 10.54
CA LYS A 493 29.84 -31.35 11.16
C LYS A 493 28.75 -30.98 10.16
N ASN A 494 29.02 -29.91 9.41
CA ASN A 494 28.06 -29.38 8.41
C ASN A 494 28.81 -28.86 7.18
N LEU A 495 28.19 -29.05 6.03
CA LEU A 495 28.62 -28.48 4.77
C LEU A 495 27.34 -28.00 4.01
N TRP A 496 27.30 -26.73 3.74
CA TRP A 496 26.25 -26.13 2.95
C TRP A 496 26.80 -25.47 1.69
N TYR A 497 26.14 -25.68 0.58
CA TYR A 497 26.32 -24.93 -0.65
C TYR A 497 25.14 -23.96 -0.80
N VAL A 498 25.41 -22.66 -0.78
CA VAL A 498 24.42 -21.59 -0.78
C VAL A 498 24.50 -20.84 -2.10
N LYS A 499 23.34 -20.64 -2.74
CA LYS A 499 23.17 -19.79 -3.93
C LYS A 499 22.32 -18.57 -3.54
N LEU A 500 22.83 -17.34 -3.83
CA LEU A 500 22.21 -16.07 -3.42
C LEU A 500 21.67 -15.30 -4.63
#